data_8210ca407fddfefdb6d07f0bc740d783
#
_entry.id   8210ca407fddfefdb6d07f0bc740d783
#
_cell.length_a   1.000
_cell.length_b   1.000
_cell.length_c   1.000
_cell.angle_alpha   90.00
_cell.angle_beta   90.00
_cell.angle_gamma   90.00
#
_symmetry.space_group_name_H-M   'P 1'
#
loop_
_entity.id
_entity.type
_entity.pdbx_description
1 polymer ?
#
loop_
_entity_poly.entity_id
_entity_poly.type
_entity_poly.pdbx_seq_one_letter_code
_entity_poly.pdbx_strand_id
1 'polypeptide(L)'
;VCVNLYPFEETVARPDVTLEEAIEKIDIGGPSMLRSAAKNYASVTVVSDPADYPRILDEMQTHKGDTTLKTRENLAVKVFMRTSNYDNAITNYLGHQSAESTKGSFCICAPLYQELRYGDNPHQEASLYGSFGDIFHQLQGKELSYTNVLDIEGAAELITQFRRPTVGILKHTNPCGVGQDDEDLRNAWQKAFETDTQAPFGGVIVINLSLIHISEPTRQEA
;
A
#
# COMPACT_ATOMS: atom_id res chain seq x y z
N VAL A 1 3.67 22.78 -19.62
CA VAL A 1 4.04 21.51 -20.26
C VAL A 1 3.18 20.40 -19.65
N CYS A 2 2.52 19.62 -20.51
CA CYS A 2 1.69 18.52 -20.07
C CYS A 2 2.11 17.28 -20.87
N VAL A 3 2.54 16.22 -20.18
CA VAL A 3 3.03 14.99 -20.81
C VAL A 3 2.66 13.80 -19.93
N ASN A 4 1.98 12.81 -20.50
CA ASN A 4 1.74 11.52 -19.90
C ASN A 4 2.72 10.52 -20.50
N LEU A 5 3.41 9.75 -19.65
CA LEU A 5 4.32 8.70 -20.08
C LEU A 5 3.57 7.53 -20.68
N TYR A 6 4.22 6.78 -21.53
CA TYR A 6 3.69 5.50 -22.00
C TYR A 6 3.42 4.57 -20.82
N PRO A 7 2.32 3.77 -20.88
CA PRO A 7 1.88 2.92 -19.78
C PRO A 7 2.75 1.65 -19.64
N PHE A 8 4.04 1.81 -19.35
CA PHE A 8 5.00 0.70 -19.26
C PHE A 8 4.60 -0.29 -18.16
N GLU A 9 4.27 0.22 -16.96
CA GLU A 9 3.92 -0.62 -15.81
C GLU A 9 2.68 -1.48 -16.10
N GLU A 10 1.65 -0.89 -16.73
CA GLU A 10 0.43 -1.61 -17.13
C GLU A 10 0.72 -2.65 -18.21
N THR A 11 1.63 -2.33 -19.13
CA THR A 11 2.01 -3.24 -20.21
C THR A 11 2.72 -4.47 -19.65
N VAL A 12 3.71 -4.30 -18.78
CA VAL A 12 4.49 -5.42 -18.23
C VAL A 12 3.76 -6.21 -17.15
N ALA A 13 2.64 -5.69 -16.64
CA ALA A 13 1.74 -6.42 -15.73
C ALA A 13 0.89 -7.48 -16.46
N ARG A 14 0.79 -7.44 -17.78
CA ARG A 14 0.05 -8.46 -18.55
C ARG A 14 0.83 -9.78 -18.57
N PRO A 15 0.16 -10.93 -18.37
CA PRO A 15 0.82 -12.24 -18.33
C PRO A 15 1.39 -12.70 -19.67
N ASP A 16 0.90 -12.13 -20.78
CA ASP A 16 1.22 -12.50 -22.17
C ASP A 16 2.16 -11.51 -22.86
N VAL A 17 2.71 -10.53 -22.14
CA VAL A 17 3.59 -9.50 -22.73
C VAL A 17 4.91 -10.11 -23.23
N THR A 18 5.30 -9.76 -24.44
CA THR A 18 6.62 -10.10 -24.98
C THR A 18 7.67 -9.06 -24.58
N LEU A 19 8.94 -9.47 -24.58
CA LEU A 19 10.05 -8.54 -24.30
C LEU A 19 10.08 -7.37 -25.33
N GLU A 20 9.80 -7.67 -26.59
CA GLU A 20 9.76 -6.68 -27.66
C GLU A 20 8.65 -5.64 -27.42
N GLU A 21 7.44 -6.08 -27.07
CA GLU A 21 6.34 -5.17 -26.70
C GLU A 21 6.67 -4.30 -25.49
N ALA A 22 7.33 -4.88 -24.49
CA ALA A 22 7.76 -4.12 -23.31
C ALA A 22 8.78 -3.05 -23.67
N ILE A 23 9.78 -3.37 -24.49
CA ILE A 23 10.80 -2.42 -24.95
C ILE A 23 10.17 -1.26 -25.73
N GLU A 24 9.22 -1.53 -26.64
CA GLU A 24 8.51 -0.50 -27.40
C GLU A 24 7.69 0.46 -26.50
N LYS A 25 7.37 0.07 -25.28
CA LYS A 25 6.69 0.92 -24.29
C LYS A 25 7.64 1.70 -23.38
N ILE A 26 8.93 1.64 -23.61
CA ILE A 26 9.89 2.50 -22.91
C ILE A 26 9.87 3.89 -23.55
N ASP A 27 9.31 4.86 -22.82
CA ASP A 27 9.22 6.24 -23.26
C ASP A 27 10.54 6.96 -23.01
N ILE A 28 11.15 7.46 -24.06
CA ILE A 28 12.41 8.23 -24.02
C ILE A 28 12.14 9.73 -23.97
N GLY A 29 11.27 10.20 -24.83
CA GLY A 29 11.00 11.64 -25.02
C GLY A 29 10.21 12.24 -23.86
N GLY A 30 9.20 11.53 -23.37
CA GLY A 30 8.35 11.97 -22.27
C GLY A 30 9.10 12.29 -21.00
N PRO A 31 9.90 11.36 -20.43
CA PRO A 31 10.73 11.65 -19.27
C PRO A 31 11.70 12.81 -19.48
N SER A 32 12.30 12.93 -20.66
CA SER A 32 13.24 14.02 -20.98
C SER A 32 12.55 15.38 -20.96
N MET A 33 11.35 15.50 -21.58
CA MET A 33 10.56 16.73 -21.58
C MET A 33 10.08 17.09 -20.19
N LEU A 34 9.56 16.13 -19.43
CA LEU A 34 9.10 16.32 -18.06
C LEU A 34 10.22 16.83 -17.16
N ARG A 35 11.39 16.18 -17.17
CA ARG A 35 12.54 16.57 -16.35
C ARG A 35 13.07 17.95 -16.71
N SER A 36 13.11 18.29 -18.00
CA SER A 36 13.51 19.63 -18.46
C SER A 36 12.56 20.71 -17.95
N ALA A 37 11.23 20.48 -18.08
CA ALA A 37 10.21 21.40 -17.59
C ALA A 37 10.23 21.54 -16.06
N ALA A 38 10.34 20.43 -15.32
CA ALA A 38 10.41 20.40 -13.87
C ALA A 38 11.66 21.13 -13.34
N LYS A 39 12.80 20.99 -13.99
CA LYS A 39 14.02 21.76 -13.65
C LYS A 39 13.78 23.27 -13.71
N ASN A 40 12.89 23.72 -14.60
CA ASN A 40 12.57 25.13 -14.79
C ASN A 40 11.23 25.54 -14.12
N TYR A 41 10.86 24.92 -13.02
CA TYR A 41 9.59 25.14 -12.32
C TYR A 41 9.39 26.61 -11.91
N ALA A 42 10.43 27.40 -11.76
CA ALA A 42 10.32 28.81 -11.47
C ALA A 42 9.44 29.55 -12.52
N SER A 43 9.47 29.10 -13.78
CA SER A 43 8.78 29.72 -14.90
C SER A 43 7.83 28.78 -15.67
N VAL A 44 7.86 27.48 -15.37
CA VAL A 44 7.11 26.47 -16.15
C VAL A 44 6.25 25.62 -15.24
N THR A 45 4.96 25.57 -15.54
CA THR A 45 4.03 24.58 -14.98
C THR A 45 4.19 23.27 -15.73
N VAL A 46 4.51 22.17 -15.03
CA VAL A 46 4.63 20.85 -15.60
C VAL A 46 3.61 19.90 -15.00
N VAL A 47 2.86 19.19 -15.82
CA VAL A 47 1.82 18.25 -15.39
C VAL A 47 2.10 16.88 -16.00
N SER A 48 2.23 15.86 -15.17
CA SER A 48 2.55 14.47 -15.57
C SER A 48 1.44 13.48 -15.23
N ASP A 49 0.33 13.97 -14.66
CA ASP A 49 -0.78 13.14 -14.19
C ASP A 49 -2.10 13.80 -14.55
N PRO A 50 -3.01 13.11 -15.27
CA PRO A 50 -4.34 13.64 -15.59
C PRO A 50 -5.18 14.02 -14.36
N ALA A 51 -4.96 13.40 -13.22
CA ALA A 51 -5.65 13.72 -11.98
C ALA A 51 -5.41 15.17 -11.50
N ASP A 52 -4.30 15.79 -11.92
CA ASP A 52 -4.01 17.19 -11.59
C ASP A 52 -4.72 18.22 -12.49
N TYR A 53 -5.27 17.82 -13.64
CA TYR A 53 -5.86 18.74 -14.60
C TYR A 53 -6.96 19.64 -14.03
N PRO A 54 -7.95 19.12 -13.29
CA PRO A 54 -9.01 19.95 -12.73
C PRO A 54 -8.47 21.04 -11.81
N ARG A 55 -7.55 20.68 -10.91
CA ARG A 55 -6.93 21.60 -9.97
C ARG A 55 -6.13 22.69 -10.67
N ILE A 56 -5.35 22.32 -11.69
CA ILE A 56 -4.53 23.28 -12.44
C ILE A 56 -5.41 24.23 -13.25
N LEU A 57 -6.49 23.74 -13.86
CA LEU A 57 -7.43 24.58 -14.63
C LEU A 57 -8.14 25.59 -13.71
N ASP A 58 -8.56 25.18 -12.51
CA ASP A 58 -9.19 26.05 -11.53
C ASP A 58 -8.21 27.15 -11.04
N GLU A 59 -6.97 26.77 -10.77
CA GLU A 59 -5.92 27.72 -10.39
C GLU A 59 -5.62 28.74 -11.50
N MET A 60 -5.52 28.28 -12.75
CA MET A 60 -5.32 29.14 -13.90
C MET A 60 -6.49 30.13 -14.12
N GLN A 61 -7.73 29.70 -13.91
CA GLN A 61 -8.90 30.61 -13.96
C GLN A 61 -8.80 31.70 -12.88
N THR A 62 -8.38 31.33 -11.66
CA THR A 62 -8.26 32.24 -10.55
C THR A 62 -7.09 33.23 -10.72
N HIS A 63 -5.98 32.80 -11.34
CA HIS A 63 -4.74 33.56 -11.49
C HIS A 63 -4.51 34.09 -12.92
N LYS A 64 -5.58 34.36 -13.68
CA LYS A 64 -5.50 34.97 -15.03
C LYS A 64 -4.65 34.19 -16.03
N GLY A 65 -4.68 32.88 -15.94
CA GLY A 65 -3.96 31.97 -16.84
C GLY A 65 -2.60 31.52 -16.33
N ASP A 66 -2.22 31.93 -15.11
CA ASP A 66 -0.97 31.50 -14.47
C ASP A 66 -1.22 30.50 -13.33
N THR A 67 -0.16 29.93 -12.79
CA THR A 67 -0.16 29.10 -11.58
C THR A 67 0.81 29.66 -10.55
N THR A 68 0.56 29.36 -9.27
CA THR A 68 1.44 29.82 -8.20
C THR A 68 2.80 29.09 -8.21
N LEU A 69 3.84 29.72 -7.69
CA LEU A 69 5.14 29.11 -7.54
C LEU A 69 5.05 27.82 -6.71
N LYS A 70 4.25 27.84 -5.63
CA LYS A 70 4.04 26.67 -4.77
C LYS A 70 3.47 25.47 -5.53
N THR A 71 2.52 25.71 -6.42
CA THR A 71 1.97 24.67 -7.30
C THR A 71 3.04 24.13 -8.25
N ARG A 72 3.81 25.02 -8.88
CA ARG A 72 4.90 24.60 -9.77
C ARG A 72 5.98 23.77 -9.08
N GLU A 73 6.36 24.14 -7.85
CA GLU A 73 7.28 23.35 -6.99
C GLU A 73 6.75 21.95 -6.72
N ASN A 74 5.50 21.85 -6.25
CA ASN A 74 4.86 20.56 -5.95
C ASN A 74 4.77 19.67 -7.20
N LEU A 75 4.39 20.24 -8.35
CA LEU A 75 4.33 19.51 -9.61
C LEU A 75 5.71 19.05 -10.08
N ALA A 76 6.75 19.86 -9.88
CA ALA A 76 8.13 19.47 -10.22
C ALA A 76 8.60 18.27 -9.38
N VAL A 77 8.32 18.27 -8.07
CA VAL A 77 8.58 17.10 -7.19
C VAL A 77 7.84 15.87 -7.72
N LYS A 78 6.55 16.00 -8.06
CA LYS A 78 5.73 14.91 -8.60
C LYS A 78 6.32 14.35 -9.90
N VAL A 79 6.85 15.19 -10.77
CA VAL A 79 7.54 14.75 -12.00
C VAL A 79 8.78 13.91 -11.68
N PHE A 80 9.65 14.35 -10.76
CA PHE A 80 10.85 13.58 -10.41
C PHE A 80 10.49 12.25 -9.72
N MET A 81 9.46 12.23 -8.89
CA MET A 81 8.92 10.98 -8.35
C MET A 81 8.42 10.07 -9.47
N ARG A 82 7.61 10.59 -10.40
CA ARG A 82 7.05 9.81 -11.53
C ARG A 82 8.14 9.22 -12.41
N THR A 83 9.17 10.02 -12.78
CA THR A 83 10.25 9.53 -13.63
C THR A 83 11.15 8.53 -12.91
N SER A 84 11.39 8.71 -11.61
CA SER A 84 12.14 7.74 -10.79
C SER A 84 11.41 6.40 -10.69
N ASN A 85 10.11 6.41 -10.44
CA ASN A 85 9.29 5.20 -10.38
C ASN A 85 9.26 4.49 -11.74
N TYR A 86 9.16 5.25 -12.83
CA TYR A 86 9.17 4.76 -14.19
C TYR A 86 10.49 4.05 -14.53
N ASP A 87 11.63 4.69 -14.24
CA ASP A 87 12.96 4.10 -14.46
C ASP A 87 13.16 2.85 -13.57
N ASN A 88 12.65 2.87 -12.34
CA ASN A 88 12.71 1.71 -11.45
C ASN A 88 11.90 0.53 -11.99
N ALA A 89 10.70 0.77 -12.52
CA ALA A 89 9.87 -0.27 -13.14
C ALA A 89 10.59 -0.92 -14.34
N ILE A 90 11.23 -0.11 -15.20
CA ILE A 90 12.02 -0.61 -16.33
C ILE A 90 13.21 -1.43 -15.82
N THR A 91 13.94 -0.92 -14.84
CA THR A 91 15.12 -1.58 -14.27
C THR A 91 14.75 -2.94 -13.68
N ASN A 92 13.66 -3.02 -12.93
CA ASN A 92 13.18 -4.27 -12.34
C ASN A 92 12.77 -5.27 -13.43
N TYR A 93 11.99 -4.83 -14.43
CA TYR A 93 11.56 -5.71 -15.51
C TYR A 93 12.74 -6.27 -16.31
N LEU A 94 13.65 -5.42 -16.77
CA LEU A 94 14.83 -5.84 -17.54
C LEU A 94 15.81 -6.65 -16.68
N GLY A 95 15.94 -6.34 -15.40
CA GLY A 95 16.79 -7.08 -14.47
C GLY A 95 16.32 -8.54 -14.28
N HIS A 96 14.99 -8.78 -14.30
CA HIS A 96 14.45 -10.13 -14.27
C HIS A 96 14.67 -10.91 -15.58
N GLN A 97 14.83 -10.22 -16.72
CA GLN A 97 15.11 -10.85 -18.02
C GLN A 97 16.61 -11.17 -18.20
N SER A 98 17.49 -10.51 -17.43
CA SER A 98 18.94 -10.70 -17.54
C SER A 98 19.39 -11.95 -16.77
N ALA A 99 20.23 -12.78 -17.42
CA ALA A 99 20.86 -13.94 -16.76
C ALA A 99 21.91 -13.52 -15.71
N GLU A 100 22.41 -12.28 -15.78
CA GLU A 100 23.34 -11.70 -14.82
C GLU A 100 22.57 -10.79 -13.86
N SER A 101 22.43 -11.24 -12.61
CA SER A 101 21.86 -10.41 -11.54
C SER A 101 22.72 -9.18 -11.32
N THR A 102 22.19 -7.99 -11.63
CA THR A 102 22.82 -6.71 -11.28
C THR A 102 22.69 -6.46 -9.78
N LYS A 103 23.64 -6.97 -8.99
CA LYS A 103 23.68 -6.79 -7.53
C LYS A 103 24.15 -5.39 -7.09
N GLY A 104 24.05 -4.40 -7.95
CA GLY A 104 24.65 -3.07 -7.72
C GLY A 104 23.84 -2.15 -6.82
N SER A 105 22.51 -2.22 -6.82
CA SER A 105 21.65 -1.34 -6.03
C SER A 105 20.29 -1.97 -5.82
N PHE A 106 19.62 -1.60 -4.71
CA PHE A 106 18.26 -1.98 -4.40
C PHE A 106 17.42 -0.71 -4.25
N CYS A 107 16.31 -0.64 -4.98
CA CYS A 107 15.40 0.48 -4.96
C CYS A 107 13.97 -0.02 -4.79
N ILE A 108 13.25 0.55 -3.81
CA ILE A 108 11.82 0.32 -3.62
C ILE A 108 11.08 1.60 -3.92
N CYS A 109 10.08 1.52 -4.80
CA CYS A 109 9.11 2.58 -5.04
C CYS A 109 7.74 2.04 -4.65
N ALA A 110 7.15 2.63 -3.63
CA ALA A 110 5.83 2.24 -3.14
C ALA A 110 4.93 3.48 -3.07
N PRO A 111 3.67 3.41 -3.57
CA PRO A 111 2.73 4.51 -3.42
C PRO A 111 2.32 4.68 -1.95
N LEU A 112 2.00 5.91 -1.56
CA LEU A 112 1.37 6.17 -0.27
C LEU A 112 -0.02 5.51 -0.29
N TYR A 113 -0.24 4.60 0.66
CA TYR A 113 -1.54 3.97 0.85
C TYR A 113 -2.41 4.81 1.81
N GLN A 114 -1.86 5.15 2.97
CA GLN A 114 -2.59 5.86 4.01
C GLN A 114 -1.65 6.61 4.97
N GLU A 115 -2.04 7.80 5.39
CA GLU A 115 -1.45 8.43 6.58
C GLU A 115 -2.01 7.75 7.83
N LEU A 116 -1.13 7.41 8.77
CA LEU A 116 -1.52 6.76 10.01
C LEU A 116 -1.83 7.81 11.09
N ARG A 117 -2.65 7.44 12.08
CA ARG A 117 -3.03 8.35 13.15
C ARG A 117 -1.84 8.89 13.95
N TYR A 118 -0.81 8.05 14.13
CA TYR A 118 0.46 8.37 14.78
C TYR A 118 1.47 7.22 14.54
N GLY A 119 2.74 7.50 14.79
CA GLY A 119 3.83 6.52 14.70
C GLY A 119 3.91 5.60 15.93
N ASP A 120 5.13 5.26 16.32
CA ASP A 120 5.37 4.46 17.53
C ASP A 120 4.93 5.23 18.79
N ASN A 121 5.11 6.54 18.79
CA ASN A 121 4.63 7.43 19.86
C ASN A 121 3.56 8.41 19.34
N PRO A 122 2.63 8.88 20.21
CA PRO A 122 1.49 9.71 19.80
C PRO A 122 1.85 11.04 19.12
N HIS A 123 3.06 11.55 19.30
CA HIS A 123 3.53 12.81 18.72
C HIS A 123 4.28 12.63 17.39
N GLN A 124 4.48 11.39 16.96
CA GLN A 124 5.16 11.06 15.71
C GLN A 124 4.16 10.89 14.58
N GLU A 125 4.51 11.44 13.41
CA GLU A 125 3.80 11.16 12.17
C GLU A 125 4.27 9.81 11.61
N ALA A 126 3.36 9.11 10.93
CA ALA A 126 3.67 7.87 10.23
C ALA A 126 2.79 7.71 9.00
N SER A 127 3.32 7.03 8.00
CA SER A 127 2.64 6.78 6.74
C SER A 127 2.85 5.32 6.32
N LEU A 128 1.82 4.71 5.78
CA LEU A 128 1.83 3.36 5.24
C LEU A 128 1.97 3.43 3.72
N TYR A 129 2.96 2.72 3.17
CA TYR A 129 3.23 2.67 1.74
C TYR A 129 3.05 1.25 1.21
N GLY A 130 2.73 1.12 -0.07
CA GLY A 130 2.57 -0.14 -0.78
C GLY A 130 1.13 -0.56 -0.98
N SER A 131 0.92 -1.84 -1.25
CA SER A 131 -0.37 -2.43 -1.63
C SER A 131 -1.09 -3.08 -0.44
N PHE A 132 -1.08 -2.44 0.73
CA PHE A 132 -1.74 -2.95 1.93
C PHE A 132 -3.22 -3.29 1.68
N GLY A 133 -3.93 -2.45 0.92
CA GLY A 133 -5.34 -2.65 0.58
C GLY A 133 -5.63 -3.88 -0.29
N ASP A 134 -4.63 -4.44 -0.97
CA ASP A 134 -4.79 -5.68 -1.74
C ASP A 134 -4.82 -6.92 -0.84
N ILE A 135 -4.30 -6.80 0.38
CA ILE A 135 -4.17 -7.90 1.34
C ILE A 135 -5.19 -7.75 2.49
N PHE A 136 -5.40 -6.52 2.97
CA PHE A 136 -6.23 -6.24 4.14
C PHE A 136 -7.32 -5.23 3.81
N HIS A 137 -8.55 -5.53 4.22
CA HIS A 137 -9.68 -4.62 4.11
C HIS A 137 -10.20 -4.24 5.49
N GLN A 138 -10.12 -2.95 5.81
CA GLN A 138 -10.71 -2.43 7.04
C GLN A 138 -12.24 -2.32 6.87
N LEU A 139 -12.99 -3.10 7.64
CA LEU A 139 -14.45 -3.12 7.57
C LEU A 139 -15.08 -2.01 8.41
N GLN A 140 -14.47 -1.65 9.54
CA GLN A 140 -14.95 -0.61 10.44
C GLN A 140 -13.84 -0.12 11.38
N GLY A 141 -14.12 0.94 12.10
CA GLY A 141 -13.23 1.50 13.14
C GLY A 141 -12.51 2.75 12.69
N LYS A 142 -11.58 3.22 13.52
CA LYS A 142 -10.75 4.40 13.26
C LYS A 142 -9.60 4.05 12.33
N GLU A 143 -9.00 5.05 11.72
CA GLU A 143 -7.73 4.91 10.99
C GLU A 143 -6.69 4.16 11.82
N LEU A 144 -5.85 3.38 11.15
CA LEU A 144 -4.81 2.58 11.81
C LEU A 144 -3.71 3.48 12.41
N SER A 145 -3.07 2.99 13.45
CA SER A 145 -1.79 3.51 13.94
C SER A 145 -0.65 2.59 13.50
N TYR A 146 0.59 3.04 13.67
CA TYR A 146 1.77 2.23 13.41
C TYR A 146 1.74 0.90 14.19
N THR A 147 1.41 0.95 15.46
CA THR A 147 1.30 -0.25 16.30
C THR A 147 0.20 -1.20 15.83
N ASN A 148 -0.93 -0.68 15.31
CA ASN A 148 -1.96 -1.53 14.73
C ASN A 148 -1.45 -2.28 13.48
N VAL A 149 -0.64 -1.64 12.63
CA VAL A 149 -0.06 -2.29 11.45
C VAL A 149 0.89 -3.41 11.85
N LEU A 150 1.75 -3.19 12.84
CA LEU A 150 2.65 -4.22 13.39
C LEU A 150 1.86 -5.39 13.99
N ASP A 151 0.81 -5.10 14.76
CA ASP A 151 -0.04 -6.13 15.37
C ASP A 151 -0.78 -6.95 14.31
N ILE A 152 -1.24 -6.32 13.21
CA ILE A 152 -1.87 -7.00 12.07
C ILE A 152 -0.88 -7.94 11.39
N GLU A 153 0.36 -7.50 11.16
CA GLU A 153 1.42 -8.32 10.56
C GLU A 153 1.71 -9.55 11.44
N GLY A 154 1.98 -9.35 12.72
CA GLY A 154 2.23 -10.46 13.65
C GLY A 154 1.04 -11.41 13.78
N ALA A 155 -0.19 -10.88 13.76
CA ALA A 155 -1.41 -11.68 13.79
C ALA A 155 -1.59 -12.52 12.52
N ALA A 156 -1.31 -11.93 11.35
CA ALA A 156 -1.39 -12.63 10.07
C ALA A 156 -0.34 -13.75 9.98
N GLU A 157 0.90 -13.48 10.38
CA GLU A 157 1.94 -14.51 10.43
C GLU A 157 1.58 -15.66 11.36
N LEU A 158 1.10 -15.35 12.56
CA LEU A 158 0.69 -16.36 13.54
C LEU A 158 -0.41 -17.26 12.97
N ILE A 159 -1.50 -16.66 12.46
CA ILE A 159 -2.69 -17.43 12.10
C ILE A 159 -2.47 -18.33 10.87
N THR A 160 -1.55 -17.97 9.98
CA THR A 160 -1.20 -18.79 8.80
C THR A 160 -0.52 -20.11 9.16
N GLN A 161 0.01 -20.25 10.37
CA GLN A 161 0.61 -21.50 10.85
C GLN A 161 -0.44 -22.58 11.17
N PHE A 162 -1.72 -22.21 11.23
CA PHE A 162 -2.79 -23.09 11.68
C PHE A 162 -3.76 -23.41 10.54
N ARG A 163 -4.10 -24.69 10.37
CA ARG A 163 -5.07 -25.15 9.36
C ARG A 163 -6.46 -25.43 9.93
N ARG A 164 -6.54 -25.66 11.23
CA ARG A 164 -7.79 -25.91 11.95
C ARG A 164 -8.38 -24.58 12.42
N PRO A 165 -9.69 -24.53 12.72
CA PRO A 165 -10.30 -23.34 13.31
C PRO A 165 -9.52 -22.88 14.56
N THR A 166 -8.97 -21.69 14.48
CA THR A 166 -8.02 -21.16 15.48
C THR A 166 -8.36 -19.72 15.81
N VAL A 167 -8.29 -19.41 17.09
CA VAL A 167 -8.30 -18.04 17.61
C VAL A 167 -6.97 -17.73 18.26
N GLY A 168 -6.33 -16.64 17.83
CA GLY A 168 -5.14 -16.08 18.46
C GLY A 168 -5.47 -14.76 19.14
N ILE A 169 -4.90 -14.52 20.30
CA ILE A 169 -4.93 -13.25 21.03
C ILE A 169 -3.50 -12.75 21.13
N LEU A 170 -3.24 -11.57 20.55
CA LEU A 170 -1.91 -10.97 20.52
C LEU A 170 -1.92 -9.63 21.22
N LYS A 171 -0.78 -9.28 21.79
CA LYS A 171 -0.53 -7.95 22.31
C LYS A 171 0.93 -7.57 22.06
N HIS A 172 1.15 -6.40 21.43
CA HIS A 172 2.48 -5.96 21.03
C HIS A 172 3.21 -7.02 20.20
N THR A 173 2.55 -7.51 19.14
CA THR A 173 3.01 -8.55 18.21
C THR A 173 3.21 -9.95 18.80
N ASN A 174 3.08 -10.13 20.11
CA ASN A 174 3.30 -11.41 20.78
C ASN A 174 1.97 -12.08 21.14
N PRO A 175 1.84 -13.41 20.94
CA PRO A 175 0.65 -14.14 21.34
C PRO A 175 0.56 -14.25 22.87
N CYS A 176 -0.59 -13.82 23.43
CA CYS A 176 -0.96 -14.05 24.82
C CYS A 176 -1.65 -15.40 25.00
N GLY A 177 -2.32 -15.88 23.95
CA GLY A 177 -2.99 -17.16 23.95
C GLY A 177 -3.40 -17.58 22.55
N VAL A 178 -3.38 -18.88 22.29
CA VAL A 178 -3.86 -19.48 21.05
C VAL A 178 -4.72 -20.70 21.39
N GLY A 179 -5.90 -20.77 20.81
CA GLY A 179 -6.83 -21.88 21.01
C GLY A 179 -7.34 -22.44 19.68
N GLN A 180 -7.45 -23.75 19.63
CA GLN A 180 -8.00 -24.48 18.48
C GLN A 180 -9.19 -25.33 18.91
N ASP A 181 -10.24 -25.36 18.08
CA ASP A 181 -11.36 -26.26 18.24
C ASP A 181 -12.00 -26.54 16.86
N ASP A 182 -12.33 -27.80 16.59
CA ASP A 182 -12.88 -28.19 15.28
C ASP A 182 -14.41 -27.99 15.22
N GLU A 183 -15.07 -27.88 16.35
CA GLU A 183 -16.52 -27.86 16.44
C GLU A 183 -17.09 -26.46 16.69
N ASP A 184 -16.43 -25.66 17.55
CA ASP A 184 -16.95 -24.34 17.94
C ASP A 184 -15.80 -23.32 18.17
N LEU A 185 -15.87 -22.20 17.45
CA LEU A 185 -14.96 -21.07 17.66
C LEU A 185 -15.03 -20.46 19.06
N ARG A 186 -16.16 -20.59 19.77
CA ARG A 186 -16.26 -20.15 21.17
C ARG A 186 -15.35 -20.97 22.05
N ASN A 187 -15.25 -22.27 21.80
CA ASN A 187 -14.33 -23.14 22.52
C ASN A 187 -12.87 -22.76 22.19
N ALA A 188 -12.56 -22.48 20.93
CA ALA A 188 -11.23 -21.99 20.54
C ALA A 188 -10.90 -20.65 21.23
N TRP A 189 -11.84 -19.73 21.27
CA TRP A 189 -11.70 -18.47 22.02
C TRP A 189 -11.47 -18.72 23.51
N GLN A 190 -12.27 -19.55 24.14
CA GLN A 190 -12.14 -19.86 25.57
C GLN A 190 -10.76 -20.41 25.89
N LYS A 191 -10.26 -21.36 25.10
CA LYS A 191 -8.92 -21.92 25.23
C LYS A 191 -7.82 -20.86 25.08
N ALA A 192 -7.95 -19.96 24.09
CA ALA A 192 -6.98 -18.86 23.91
C ALA A 192 -7.02 -17.90 25.12
N PHE A 193 -8.21 -17.52 25.57
CA PHE A 193 -8.41 -16.57 26.66
C PHE A 193 -7.93 -17.11 28.02
N GLU A 194 -8.14 -18.39 28.30
CA GLU A 194 -7.71 -19.03 29.55
C GLU A 194 -6.19 -19.10 29.71
N THR A 195 -5.43 -18.96 28.61
CA THR A 195 -3.95 -18.94 28.66
C THR A 195 -3.45 -17.73 29.46
N ASP A 196 -4.08 -16.56 29.24
CA ASP A 196 -3.78 -15.33 30.00
C ASP A 196 -5.03 -14.46 30.02
N THR A 197 -5.69 -14.39 31.17
CA THR A 197 -6.93 -13.63 31.33
C THR A 197 -6.72 -12.14 31.58
N GLN A 198 -5.49 -11.68 31.79
CA GLN A 198 -5.14 -10.29 32.09
C GLN A 198 -4.61 -9.54 30.87
N ALA A 199 -3.79 -10.20 30.06
CA ALA A 199 -3.14 -9.59 28.90
C ALA A 199 -4.06 -9.23 27.73
N PRO A 200 -5.23 -9.88 27.47
CA PRO A 200 -6.08 -9.62 26.30
C PRO A 200 -6.60 -8.20 26.20
N PHE A 201 -6.68 -7.46 27.28
CA PHE A 201 -7.19 -6.09 27.26
C PHE A 201 -6.31 -5.18 26.40
N GLY A 202 -6.89 -4.61 25.34
CA GLY A 202 -6.19 -3.77 24.36
C GLY A 202 -5.33 -4.54 23.36
N GLY A 203 -5.48 -5.86 23.28
CA GLY A 203 -4.84 -6.73 22.29
C GLY A 203 -5.62 -6.84 20.99
N VAL A 204 -5.06 -7.58 20.05
CA VAL A 204 -5.64 -7.93 18.76
C VAL A 204 -6.09 -9.38 18.78
N ILE A 205 -7.26 -9.65 18.22
CA ILE A 205 -7.78 -11.01 18.06
C ILE A 205 -7.71 -11.36 16.58
N VAL A 206 -7.14 -12.53 16.28
CA VAL A 206 -7.07 -13.07 14.93
C VAL A 206 -7.75 -14.43 14.85
N ILE A 207 -8.46 -14.65 13.75
CA ILE A 207 -9.22 -15.87 13.50
C ILE A 207 -9.01 -16.29 12.05
N ASN A 208 -8.79 -17.57 11.79
CA ASN A 208 -8.61 -18.10 10.43
C ASN A 208 -9.91 -18.63 9.78
N LEU A 209 -11.06 -18.34 10.36
CA LEU A 209 -12.37 -18.60 9.77
C LEU A 209 -13.07 -17.29 9.37
N SER A 210 -13.87 -17.38 8.31
CA SER A 210 -14.74 -16.27 7.92
C SER A 210 -15.74 -15.93 9.01
N LEU A 211 -15.97 -14.64 9.25
CA LEU A 211 -16.99 -14.13 10.17
C LEU A 211 -18.40 -14.66 9.88
N ILE A 212 -18.68 -15.11 8.64
CA ILE A 212 -19.95 -15.73 8.25
C ILE A 212 -20.21 -17.02 9.04
N HIS A 213 -19.18 -17.76 9.39
CA HIS A 213 -19.31 -18.98 10.20
C HIS A 213 -19.49 -18.71 11.70
N ILE A 214 -19.24 -17.47 12.14
CA ILE A 214 -19.41 -17.06 13.55
C ILE A 214 -20.83 -16.54 13.82
N SER A 215 -21.52 -16.04 12.80
CA SER A 215 -22.75 -15.26 12.93
C SER A 215 -24.03 -15.97 12.53
N GLU A 216 -24.00 -17.23 12.13
CA GLU A 216 -25.24 -17.99 12.00
C GLU A 216 -25.73 -18.35 13.40
N PRO A 217 -26.82 -17.71 13.90
CA PRO A 217 -27.51 -18.24 15.05
C PRO A 217 -28.04 -19.60 14.61
N THR A 218 -27.68 -20.66 15.33
CA THR A 218 -28.34 -21.96 15.22
C THR A 218 -29.82 -21.69 15.22
N ARG A 219 -30.48 -21.83 14.06
CA ARG A 219 -31.93 -21.94 13.98
C ARG A 219 -32.30 -23.17 14.80
N GLN A 220 -32.69 -22.95 16.03
CA GLN A 220 -33.45 -23.98 16.74
C GLN A 220 -34.74 -24.16 15.96
N GLU A 221 -34.82 -25.27 15.27
CA GLU A 221 -36.12 -25.75 14.76
C GLU A 221 -37.06 -25.96 15.95
N ALA A 222 -38.11 -25.18 15.95
CA ALA A 222 -39.21 -25.35 16.86
C ALA A 222 -40.17 -26.47 16.36
#